data_6392017219a836dfa55232550da8d269
#
_entry.id   6392017219a836dfa55232550da8d269
#
_cell.length_a   1.000
_cell.length_b   1.000
_cell.length_c   1.000
_cell.angle_alpha   90.00
_cell.angle_beta   90.00
_cell.angle_gamma   90.00
#
_symmetry.space_group_name_H-M   'P 1'
#
loop_
_entity.id
_entity.type
_entity.pdbx_description
1 polymer ?
#
loop_
_entity_poly.entity_id
_entity_poly.type
_entity_poly.pdbx_seq_one_letter_code
_entity_poly.pdbx_strand_id
1 'polypeptide(L)'
;MKEETVVQSMCTDYFNIVINGEDAAGNSTKKIWKLCYDYRAIAKIEKTIGRDIKKIEAWKDLSSGTDFPAIVHGGLNRYHPDVTIDQVLDVLNPAAQRILSDEVFYLMFPGMREALEKREAGTETENPQTATPAV
;
A
#
# COMPACT_ATOMS: atom_id res chain seq x y z
N MET A 1 -27.55 -10.49 28.51
CA MET A 1 -26.74 -11.14 27.47
C MET A 1 -25.79 -10.12 26.87
N LYS A 2 -24.53 -10.48 26.81
CA LYS A 2 -23.55 -9.58 26.23
C LYS A 2 -23.49 -9.79 24.73
N GLU A 3 -23.44 -8.71 24.01
CA GLU A 3 -23.22 -8.78 22.58
C GLU A 3 -21.77 -9.20 22.29
N GLU A 4 -21.60 -10.02 21.28
CA GLU A 4 -20.27 -10.41 20.85
C GLU A 4 -19.76 -9.41 19.82
N THR A 5 -18.52 -9.01 19.99
CA THR A 5 -17.84 -8.22 18.98
C THR A 5 -17.02 -9.18 18.12
N VAL A 6 -17.37 -9.25 16.85
CA VAL A 6 -16.66 -10.12 15.91
C VAL A 6 -15.57 -9.31 15.24
N VAL A 7 -14.35 -9.77 15.38
CA VAL A 7 -13.19 -9.15 14.74
C VAL A 7 -12.62 -10.14 13.73
N GLN A 8 -12.46 -9.68 12.50
CA GLN A 8 -11.82 -10.48 11.47
C GLN A 8 -10.36 -10.67 11.86
N SER A 9 -9.94 -11.91 12.03
CA SER A 9 -8.57 -12.20 12.41
C SER A 9 -7.65 -12.10 11.21
N MET A 10 -6.45 -11.65 11.47
CA MET A 10 -5.37 -11.65 10.50
C MET A 10 -5.62 -10.77 9.28
N CYS A 11 -4.73 -10.83 8.37
CA CYS A 11 -4.74 -10.00 7.17
C CYS A 11 -5.60 -10.64 6.10
N THR A 12 -6.85 -10.22 6.01
CA THR A 12 -7.74 -10.69 4.95
C THR A 12 -7.58 -9.89 3.67
N ASP A 13 -7.08 -8.66 3.81
CA ASP A 13 -6.78 -7.81 2.66
C ASP A 13 -5.30 -7.92 2.33
N TYR A 14 -5.03 -8.25 1.10
CA TYR A 14 -3.66 -8.30 0.60
C TYR A 14 -3.63 -7.88 -0.86
N PHE A 15 -2.46 -7.52 -1.31
CA PHE A 15 -2.24 -7.11 -2.69
C PHE A 15 -1.12 -7.95 -3.29
N ASN A 16 -1.35 -8.52 -4.45
CA ASN A 16 -0.35 -9.31 -5.15
C ASN A 16 0.42 -8.43 -6.13
N ILE A 17 1.74 -8.42 -5.99
CA ILE A 17 2.63 -7.79 -6.96
C ILE A 17 3.16 -8.89 -7.85
N VAL A 18 2.96 -8.74 -9.16
CA VAL A 18 3.54 -9.65 -10.14
C VAL A 18 4.82 -9.02 -10.67
N ILE A 19 5.92 -9.71 -10.47
CA ILE A 19 7.24 -9.25 -10.87
C ILE A 19 7.70 -10.06 -12.05
N ASN A 20 7.80 -9.41 -13.21
CA ASN A 20 8.33 -10.02 -14.42
C ASN A 20 9.80 -9.65 -14.52
N GLY A 21 10.63 -10.63 -14.77
CA GLY A 21 12.06 -10.43 -14.89
C GLY A 21 12.70 -11.46 -15.80
N GLU A 22 14.02 -11.50 -15.78
CA GLU A 22 14.80 -12.46 -16.52
C GLU A 22 15.84 -13.09 -15.60
N ASP A 23 16.13 -14.37 -15.82
CA ASP A 23 17.21 -15.03 -15.10
C ASP A 23 18.56 -14.77 -15.78
N ALA A 24 19.63 -15.35 -15.26
CA ALA A 24 20.96 -15.15 -15.79
C ALA A 24 21.12 -15.69 -17.22
N ALA A 25 20.26 -16.62 -17.61
CA ALA A 25 20.28 -17.22 -18.97
C ALA A 25 19.40 -16.42 -19.94
N GLY A 26 18.74 -15.36 -19.49
CA GLY A 26 17.85 -14.55 -20.32
C GLY A 26 16.44 -15.08 -20.44
N ASN A 27 16.09 -16.11 -19.68
CA ASN A 27 14.73 -16.65 -19.67
C ASN A 27 13.81 -15.77 -18.83
N SER A 28 12.58 -15.59 -19.31
CA SER A 28 11.57 -14.81 -18.56
C SER A 28 11.24 -15.50 -17.25
N THR A 29 11.21 -14.72 -16.18
CA THR A 29 10.82 -15.20 -14.85
C THR A 29 9.61 -14.43 -14.37
N LYS A 30 8.83 -15.06 -13.49
CA LYS A 30 7.66 -14.44 -12.87
C LYS A 30 7.64 -14.79 -11.40
N LYS A 31 7.55 -13.75 -10.55
CA LYS A 31 7.39 -13.92 -9.11
C LYS A 31 6.12 -13.22 -8.71
N ILE A 32 5.46 -13.72 -7.67
CA ILE A 32 4.31 -13.05 -7.07
C ILE A 32 4.66 -12.77 -5.62
N TRP A 33 4.62 -11.50 -5.25
CA TRP A 33 4.77 -11.05 -3.87
C TRP A 33 3.41 -10.65 -3.33
N LYS A 34 3.07 -11.19 -2.18
CA LYS A 34 1.81 -10.86 -1.51
C LYS A 34 2.11 -9.88 -0.39
N LEU A 35 1.57 -8.67 -0.50
CA LEU A 35 1.72 -7.64 0.53
C LEU A 35 0.55 -7.70 1.49
N CYS A 36 0.83 -7.68 2.77
CA CYS A 36 -0.17 -7.69 3.82
C CYS A 36 0.28 -6.77 4.95
N TYR A 37 -0.56 -5.81 5.31
CA TYR A 37 -0.22 -4.81 6.32
C TYR A 37 -0.95 -5.07 7.62
N ASP A 38 -0.59 -6.17 8.28
CA ASP A 38 -1.04 -6.45 9.64
C ASP A 38 -0.22 -5.61 10.64
N TYR A 39 -0.52 -5.72 11.92
CA TYR A 39 0.18 -4.92 12.91
C TYR A 39 1.66 -5.27 13.06
N ARG A 40 2.04 -6.50 12.75
CA ARG A 40 3.46 -6.86 12.75
C ARG A 40 4.22 -6.15 11.63
N ALA A 41 3.58 -6.05 10.47
CA ALA A 41 4.15 -5.31 9.35
C ALA A 41 4.28 -3.82 9.71
N ILE A 42 3.22 -3.25 10.26
CA ILE A 42 3.21 -1.84 10.66
C ILE A 42 4.29 -1.56 11.71
N ALA A 43 4.40 -2.41 12.73
CA ALA A 43 5.42 -2.25 13.77
C ALA A 43 6.84 -2.32 13.19
N LYS A 44 7.07 -3.25 12.28
CA LYS A 44 8.36 -3.38 11.61
C LYS A 44 8.71 -2.14 10.80
N ILE A 45 7.74 -1.61 10.06
CA ILE A 45 7.93 -0.41 9.25
C ILE A 45 8.24 0.79 10.15
N GLU A 46 7.44 1.00 11.19
CA GLU A 46 7.64 2.12 12.11
C GLU A 46 9.01 2.06 12.79
N LYS A 47 9.45 0.86 13.13
CA LYS A 47 10.76 0.67 13.71
C LYS A 47 11.87 1.02 12.72
N THR A 48 11.67 0.68 11.46
CA THR A 48 12.66 0.93 10.41
C THR A 48 12.74 2.40 10.05
N ILE A 49 11.61 3.07 9.85
CA ILE A 49 11.59 4.47 9.43
C ILE A 49 11.54 5.46 10.59
N GLY A 50 11.27 4.98 11.80
CA GLY A 50 11.32 5.81 13.01
C GLY A 50 10.13 6.74 13.20
N ARG A 51 9.00 6.47 12.59
CA ARG A 51 7.81 7.29 12.78
C ARG A 51 6.53 6.50 12.54
N ASP A 52 5.42 7.07 13.02
CA ASP A 52 4.10 6.48 12.89
C ASP A 52 3.57 6.66 11.46
N ILE A 53 3.34 5.53 10.78
CA ILE A 53 2.87 5.56 9.39
C ILE A 53 1.35 5.46 9.27
N LYS A 54 0.63 5.27 10.37
CA LYS A 54 -0.84 5.21 10.32
C LYS A 54 -1.49 6.57 10.26
N LYS A 55 -0.72 7.64 10.37
CA LYS A 55 -1.21 8.99 10.20
C LYS A 55 -1.11 9.38 8.73
N ILE A 56 -2.20 9.89 8.19
CA ILE A 56 -2.25 10.27 6.77
C ILE A 56 -1.20 11.33 6.44
N GLU A 57 -0.97 12.28 7.34
CA GLU A 57 0.02 13.33 7.14
C GLU A 57 1.43 12.78 6.95
N ALA A 58 1.75 11.66 7.59
CA ALA A 58 3.07 11.06 7.47
C ALA A 58 3.37 10.63 6.03
N TRP A 59 2.35 10.31 5.26
CA TRP A 59 2.54 9.86 3.88
C TRP A 59 3.01 10.95 2.94
N LYS A 60 2.79 12.20 3.31
CA LYS A 60 3.24 13.33 2.50
C LYS A 60 4.75 13.53 2.53
N ASP A 61 5.38 13.06 3.60
CA ASP A 61 6.82 13.29 3.84
C ASP A 61 7.67 12.04 3.63
N LEU A 62 7.10 10.98 3.10
CA LEU A 62 7.83 9.73 2.88
C LEU A 62 8.79 9.88 1.70
N SER A 63 10.02 9.43 1.90
CA SER A 63 11.00 9.44 0.83
C SER A 63 10.85 8.23 -0.07
N SER A 64 11.08 8.43 -1.38
CA SER A 64 10.97 7.36 -2.36
C SER A 64 12.10 6.35 -2.26
N GLY A 65 13.28 6.79 -1.85
CA GLY A 65 14.47 5.95 -1.86
C GLY A 65 14.68 5.10 -0.61
N THR A 66 14.11 5.51 0.51
CA THR A 66 14.32 4.81 1.78
C THR A 66 13.03 4.41 2.46
N ASP A 67 12.07 5.34 2.58
CA ASP A 67 10.83 5.07 3.32
C ASP A 67 9.90 4.14 2.55
N PHE A 68 9.68 4.40 1.28
CA PHE A 68 8.76 3.56 0.51
C PHE A 68 9.26 2.12 0.36
N PRO A 69 10.54 1.86 0.05
CA PRO A 69 11.05 0.50 0.06
C PRO A 69 10.89 -0.21 1.41
N ALA A 70 11.08 0.50 2.52
CA ALA A 70 10.86 -0.07 3.85
C ALA A 70 9.40 -0.45 4.06
N ILE A 71 8.47 0.35 3.55
CA ILE A 71 7.04 0.05 3.64
C ILE A 71 6.70 -1.20 2.83
N VAL A 72 7.20 -1.32 1.62
CA VAL A 72 6.99 -2.51 0.81
C VAL A 72 7.59 -3.74 1.50
N HIS A 73 8.81 -3.62 1.98
CA HIS A 73 9.49 -4.71 2.67
C HIS A 73 8.71 -5.16 3.91
N GLY A 74 8.20 -4.21 4.69
CA GLY A 74 7.37 -4.55 5.85
C GLY A 74 6.11 -5.31 5.47
N GLY A 75 5.49 -4.95 4.35
CA GLY A 75 4.30 -5.64 3.87
C GLY A 75 4.55 -7.07 3.41
N LEU A 76 5.79 -7.41 3.11
CA LEU A 76 6.18 -8.78 2.74
C LEU A 76 6.40 -9.69 3.94
N ASN A 77 6.48 -9.15 5.13
CA ASN A 77 6.89 -9.89 6.33
C ASN A 77 6.06 -11.14 6.61
N ARG A 78 4.76 -11.08 6.35
CA ARG A 78 3.87 -12.19 6.67
C ARG A 78 4.04 -13.39 5.74
N TYR A 79 4.09 -13.14 4.44
CA TYR A 79 4.09 -14.20 3.44
C TYR A 79 5.45 -14.47 2.82
N HIS A 80 6.36 -13.51 2.91
CA HIS A 80 7.69 -13.61 2.30
C HIS A 80 8.75 -13.07 3.28
N PRO A 81 8.91 -13.72 4.45
CA PRO A 81 9.83 -13.21 5.48
C PRO A 81 11.29 -13.22 5.06
N ASP A 82 11.64 -14.03 4.05
CA ASP A 82 13.02 -14.15 3.60
C ASP A 82 13.44 -13.11 2.57
N VAL A 83 12.50 -12.32 2.08
CA VAL A 83 12.83 -11.26 1.13
C VAL A 83 13.55 -10.13 1.85
N THR A 84 14.69 -9.72 1.32
CA THR A 84 15.50 -8.64 1.90
C THR A 84 15.10 -7.30 1.32
N ILE A 85 15.49 -6.23 2.00
CA ILE A 85 15.23 -4.89 1.48
C ILE A 85 15.99 -4.63 0.18
N ASP A 86 17.17 -5.24 0.02
CA ASP A 86 17.93 -5.11 -1.23
C ASP A 86 17.17 -5.73 -2.40
N GLN A 87 16.49 -6.84 -2.16
CA GLN A 87 15.65 -7.46 -3.19
C GLN A 87 14.47 -6.58 -3.55
N VAL A 88 13.91 -5.87 -2.57
CA VAL A 88 12.85 -4.89 -2.83
C VAL A 88 13.39 -3.74 -3.68
N LEU A 89 14.57 -3.22 -3.34
CA LEU A 89 15.19 -2.14 -4.09
C LEU A 89 15.49 -2.53 -5.54
N ASP A 90 15.83 -3.79 -5.78
CA ASP A 90 16.10 -4.28 -7.12
C ASP A 90 14.84 -4.30 -8.00
N VAL A 91 13.67 -4.44 -7.39
CA VAL A 91 12.39 -4.53 -8.10
C VAL A 91 11.76 -3.15 -8.30
N LEU A 92 11.87 -2.27 -7.31
CA LEU A 92 11.21 -0.98 -7.36
C LEU A 92 11.89 -0.02 -8.33
N ASN A 93 11.08 0.71 -9.06
CA ASN A 93 11.49 1.81 -9.92
C ASN A 93 10.39 2.88 -9.84
N PRO A 94 10.62 4.09 -10.38
CA PRO A 94 9.61 5.15 -10.28
C PRO A 94 8.24 4.77 -10.83
N ALA A 95 8.17 3.99 -11.90
CA ALA A 95 6.90 3.56 -12.47
C ALA A 95 6.18 2.58 -11.54
N ALA A 96 6.92 1.60 -11.01
CA ALA A 96 6.37 0.64 -10.05
C ALA A 96 5.90 1.34 -8.78
N GLN A 97 6.66 2.31 -8.29
CA GLN A 97 6.28 3.07 -7.11
C GLN A 97 4.96 3.81 -7.30
N ARG A 98 4.77 4.42 -8.47
CA ARG A 98 3.53 5.13 -8.78
C ARG A 98 2.33 4.20 -8.68
N ILE A 99 2.47 3.00 -9.25
CA ILE A 99 1.38 2.01 -9.23
C ILE A 99 1.14 1.48 -7.83
N LEU A 100 2.22 1.13 -7.13
CA LEU A 100 2.13 0.48 -5.83
C LEU A 100 1.73 1.41 -4.70
N SER A 101 2.09 2.69 -4.78
CA SER A 101 1.83 3.61 -3.66
C SER A 101 0.35 3.74 -3.35
N ASP A 102 -0.50 3.80 -4.36
CA ASP A 102 -1.95 3.88 -4.14
C ASP A 102 -2.48 2.60 -3.51
N GLU A 103 -2.08 1.44 -4.01
CA GLU A 103 -2.55 0.17 -3.48
C GLU A 103 -2.06 -0.06 -2.05
N VAL A 104 -0.82 0.27 -1.77
CA VAL A 104 -0.27 0.17 -0.41
C VAL A 104 -1.03 1.11 0.53
N PHE A 105 -1.30 2.33 0.08
CA PHE A 105 -2.06 3.30 0.87
C PHE A 105 -3.45 2.74 1.24
N TYR A 106 -4.15 2.16 0.27
CA TYR A 106 -5.49 1.62 0.52
C TYR A 106 -5.46 0.39 1.43
N LEU A 107 -4.40 -0.41 1.36
CA LEU A 107 -4.23 -1.52 2.30
C LEU A 107 -3.98 -1.02 3.73
N MET A 108 -3.24 0.06 3.87
CA MET A 108 -2.93 0.66 5.17
C MET A 108 -4.14 1.40 5.77
N PHE A 109 -4.99 1.94 4.92
CA PHE A 109 -6.17 2.71 5.33
C PHE A 109 -7.43 2.12 4.69
N PRO A 110 -7.92 1.00 5.22
CA PRO A 110 -9.13 0.35 4.69
C PRO A 110 -10.32 1.31 4.70
N GLY A 111 -11.12 1.25 3.66
CA GLY A 111 -12.28 2.13 3.50
C GLY A 111 -11.99 3.45 2.82
N MET A 112 -10.72 3.82 2.69
CA MET A 112 -10.37 5.09 2.05
C MET A 112 -10.73 5.08 0.57
N ARG A 113 -10.57 3.95 -0.10
CA ARG A 113 -10.95 3.83 -1.51
C ARG A 113 -12.44 4.10 -1.72
N GLU A 114 -13.29 3.48 -0.90
CA GLU A 114 -14.73 3.68 -0.96
C GLU A 114 -15.11 5.12 -0.65
N ALA A 115 -14.47 5.70 0.36
CA ALA A 115 -14.73 7.08 0.74
C ALA A 115 -14.39 8.04 -0.40
N LEU A 116 -13.28 7.81 -1.09
CA LEU A 116 -12.86 8.62 -2.22
C LEU A 116 -13.79 8.44 -3.41
N GLU A 117 -14.22 7.22 -3.68
CA GLU A 117 -15.16 6.96 -4.76
C GLU A 117 -16.51 7.64 -4.52
N LYS A 118 -17.02 7.57 -3.30
CA LYS A 118 -18.26 8.28 -2.94
C LYS A 118 -18.10 9.77 -3.08
N ARG A 119 -16.95 10.29 -2.68
CA ARG A 119 -16.67 11.72 -2.78
C ARG A 119 -16.59 12.18 -4.23
N GLU A 120 -15.96 11.39 -5.08
CA GLU A 120 -15.88 11.68 -6.50
C GLU A 120 -17.26 11.65 -7.16
N ALA A 121 -18.08 10.66 -6.82
CA ALA A 121 -19.44 10.58 -7.35
C ALA A 121 -20.26 11.78 -6.92
N GLY A 122 -20.16 12.19 -5.65
CA GLY A 122 -20.83 13.40 -5.15
C GLY A 122 -20.32 14.65 -5.83
N THR A 123 -19.03 14.72 -6.04
CA THR A 123 -18.41 15.86 -6.71
C THR A 123 -18.86 15.97 -8.17
N GLU A 124 -18.92 14.85 -8.86
CA GLU A 124 -19.41 14.82 -10.23
C GLU A 124 -20.86 15.32 -10.32
N THR A 125 -21.68 14.93 -9.37
CA THR A 125 -23.06 15.37 -9.30
C THR A 125 -23.15 16.86 -9.04
N GLU A 126 -22.30 17.38 -8.20
CA GLU A 126 -22.31 18.78 -7.79
C GLU A 126 -21.57 19.71 -8.74
N ASN A 127 -20.59 19.21 -9.47
CA ASN A 127 -19.77 20.02 -10.35
C ASN A 127 -20.55 20.95 -11.28
N PRO A 128 -21.58 20.50 -11.96
CA PRO A 128 -22.34 21.40 -12.81
C PRO A 128 -22.94 22.57 -12.04
N GLN A 129 -23.33 22.35 -10.80
CA GLN A 129 -23.91 23.39 -9.97
C GLN A 129 -22.86 24.38 -9.49
N THR A 130 -21.70 23.88 -9.11
CA THR A 130 -20.64 24.75 -8.64
C THR A 130 -19.98 25.53 -9.77
N ALA A 131 -19.86 24.91 -10.92
CA ALA A 131 -19.28 25.59 -12.07
C ALA A 131 -20.17 26.70 -12.59
N THR A 132 -21.47 26.49 -12.61
CA THR A 132 -22.43 27.47 -13.13
C THR A 132 -22.43 28.77 -12.34
N PRO A 133 -22.50 28.75 -11.01
CA PRO A 133 -22.51 29.99 -10.26
C PRO A 133 -21.23 30.81 -10.37
N ALA A 134 -20.15 30.14 -10.71
CA ALA A 134 -18.87 30.81 -10.84
C ALA A 134 -18.80 31.78 -12.03
N VAL A 135 -19.69 31.63 -12.93
CA VAL A 135 -19.75 32.47 -14.15
C VAL A 135 -20.29 33.86 -13.89
#